data_65a3d8e4b3cabe6494bac1ca753a4b39
#
_entry.id   65a3d8e4b3cabe6494bac1ca753a4b39
#
_cell.length_a   1.000
_cell.length_b   1.000
_cell.length_c   1.000
_cell.angle_alpha   90.00
_cell.angle_beta   90.00
_cell.angle_gamma   90.00
#
_symmetry.space_group_name_H-M   'P 1'
#
loop_
_entity.id
_entity.type
_entity.pdbx_description
1 polymer ?
#
loop_
_entity_poly.entity_id
_entity_poly.type
_entity_poly.pdbx_seq_one_letter_code
_entity_poly.pdbx_strand_id
1 'polypeptide(L)'
;GKKLYLSPIIDLFNQEIISYELTERPVFNQVVMMLKKAFKKIPNNTNLTLHSDQGWQYQMKQYQYLLKEKGIIQSMSRKGNCLDNAIIENFFGTLKSELFYIKKFRTIEELKNEIKQYIDYYNNDRIKSNLNKMSPIKYRAHYYQN
;
A
#
# COMPACT_ATOMS: atom_id res chain seq x y z
N GLY A 1 -24.20 -1.48 7.36
CA GLY A 1 -22.98 -1.80 8.03
C GLY A 1 -21.92 -0.73 7.99
N LYS A 2 -21.04 -0.80 8.97
CA LYS A 2 -19.86 0.08 9.03
C LYS A 2 -18.85 -0.31 7.95
N LYS A 3 -18.17 0.68 7.40
CA LYS A 3 -17.13 0.48 6.38
C LYS A 3 -15.78 0.90 6.93
N LEU A 4 -14.75 0.23 6.45
CA LEU A 4 -13.37 0.59 6.74
C LEU A 4 -12.62 0.71 5.42
N TYR A 5 -11.87 1.79 5.28
CA TYR A 5 -11.10 2.08 4.07
C TYR A 5 -9.62 1.88 4.35
N LEU A 6 -8.98 1.08 3.51
CA LEU A 6 -7.53 0.81 3.57
C LEU A 6 -6.87 1.51 2.38
N SER A 7 -5.90 2.36 2.67
CA SER A 7 -5.10 3.06 1.65
C SER A 7 -3.64 2.64 1.81
N PRO A 8 -3.13 1.72 0.97
CA PRO A 8 -1.74 1.27 1.06
C PRO A 8 -0.86 1.86 -0.02
N ILE A 9 0.44 1.91 0.26
CA ILE A 9 1.48 2.08 -0.75
C ILE A 9 2.26 0.77 -0.83
N ILE A 10 2.35 0.20 -2.02
CA ILE A 10 3.08 -1.05 -2.26
C ILE A 10 4.31 -0.79 -3.13
N ASP A 11 5.44 -1.42 -2.78
CA ASP A 11 6.64 -1.38 -3.60
C ASP A 11 6.54 -2.45 -4.68
N LEU A 12 6.65 -2.05 -5.95
CA LEU A 12 6.53 -3.00 -7.05
C LEU A 12 7.72 -3.95 -7.16
N PHE A 13 8.86 -3.61 -6.58
CA PHE A 13 10.03 -4.48 -6.63
C PHE A 13 9.82 -5.77 -5.82
N ASN A 14 9.40 -5.62 -4.56
CA ASN A 14 9.27 -6.77 -3.66
C ASN A 14 7.84 -6.99 -3.15
N GLN A 15 6.88 -6.16 -3.59
CA GLN A 15 5.47 -6.21 -3.19
C GLN A 15 5.25 -5.96 -1.69
N GLU A 16 6.20 -5.29 -1.05
CA GLU A 16 6.09 -4.88 0.35
C GLU A 16 5.08 -3.74 0.50
N ILE A 17 4.26 -3.79 1.53
CA ILE A 17 3.42 -2.65 1.92
C ILE A 17 4.30 -1.68 2.70
N ILE A 18 4.68 -0.58 2.05
CA ILE A 18 5.59 0.42 2.61
C ILE A 18 4.91 1.23 3.71
N SER A 19 3.66 1.62 3.47
CA SER A 19 2.84 2.30 4.46
C SER A 19 1.36 2.10 4.15
N TYR A 20 0.50 2.36 5.12
CA TYR A 20 -0.93 2.29 4.92
C TYR A 20 -1.66 3.12 5.97
N GLU A 21 -2.90 3.47 5.66
CA GLU A 21 -3.82 4.12 6.58
C GLU A 21 -5.17 3.39 6.57
N LEU A 22 -5.80 3.32 7.75
CA LEU A 22 -7.13 2.74 7.94
C LEU A 22 -8.06 3.84 8.47
N THR A 23 -9.14 4.12 7.76
CA THR A 23 -10.13 5.12 8.19
C THR A 23 -11.54 4.61 7.95
N GLU A 24 -12.47 5.14 8.74
CA GLU A 24 -13.88 4.81 8.58
C GLU A 24 -14.57 5.67 7.51
N ARG A 25 -13.87 6.70 7.00
CA ARG A 25 -14.36 7.60 5.95
C ARG A 25 -13.26 7.85 4.92
N PRO A 26 -13.60 7.92 3.63
CA PRO A 26 -12.61 8.20 2.57
C PRO A 26 -12.28 9.70 2.54
N VAL A 27 -11.43 10.15 3.44
CA VAL A 27 -11.01 11.55 3.54
C VAL A 27 -9.62 11.75 2.96
N PHE A 28 -9.36 12.96 2.44
CA PHE A 28 -8.06 13.29 1.86
C PHE A 28 -6.91 13.15 2.86
N ASN A 29 -7.17 13.46 4.13
CA ASN A 29 -6.14 13.36 5.16
C ASN A 29 -5.57 11.93 5.30
N GLN A 30 -6.35 10.91 4.98
CA GLN A 30 -5.89 9.52 4.97
C GLN A 30 -4.69 9.34 4.03
N VAL A 31 -4.79 9.91 2.83
CA VAL A 31 -3.73 9.83 1.81
C VAL A 31 -2.51 10.62 2.26
N VAL A 32 -2.71 11.81 2.83
CA VAL A 32 -1.61 12.64 3.35
C VAL A 32 -0.85 11.90 4.46
N MET A 33 -1.55 11.28 5.40
CA MET A 33 -0.93 10.53 6.48
C MET A 33 -0.16 9.32 5.96
N MET A 34 -0.72 8.62 4.98
CA MET A 34 -0.07 7.51 4.31
C MET A 34 1.25 7.95 3.66
N LEU A 35 1.24 9.07 2.93
CA LEU A 35 2.44 9.62 2.31
C LEU A 35 3.49 9.99 3.35
N LYS A 36 3.11 10.66 4.42
CA LYS A 36 4.04 11.06 5.47
C LYS A 36 4.73 9.85 6.11
N LYS A 37 4.00 8.77 6.33
CA LYS A 37 4.58 7.53 6.84
C LYS A 37 5.58 6.93 5.85
N ALA A 38 5.24 6.91 4.56
CA ALA A 38 6.14 6.41 3.52
C ALA A 38 7.40 7.26 3.43
N PHE A 39 7.27 8.58 3.50
CA PHE A 39 8.38 9.52 3.37
C PHE A 39 9.44 9.36 4.47
N LYS A 40 9.06 8.86 5.64
CA LYS A 40 10.01 8.55 6.71
C LYS A 40 10.96 7.42 6.32
N LYS A 41 10.54 6.56 5.42
CA LYS A 41 11.32 5.38 4.97
C LYS A 41 12.08 5.63 3.67
N ILE A 42 11.80 6.73 2.98
CA ILE A 42 12.32 7.03 1.64
C ILE A 42 13.20 8.27 1.71
N PRO A 43 14.47 8.22 1.24
CA PRO A 43 15.31 9.41 1.15
C PRO A 43 14.76 10.43 0.17
N ASN A 44 15.19 11.70 0.29
CA ASN A 44 14.79 12.75 -0.63
C ASN A 44 15.47 12.58 -2.00
N ASN A 45 14.80 13.02 -3.06
CA ASN A 45 15.36 13.10 -4.40
C ASN A 45 15.89 11.76 -4.94
N THR A 46 15.11 10.70 -4.77
CA THR A 46 15.45 9.35 -5.25
C THR A 46 14.99 9.09 -6.67
N ASN A 47 14.24 10.01 -7.28
CA ASN A 47 13.59 9.84 -8.59
C ASN A 47 12.62 8.66 -8.64
N LEU A 48 12.08 8.26 -7.49
CA LEU A 48 11.03 7.24 -7.44
C LEU A 48 9.78 7.75 -8.14
N THR A 49 9.05 6.83 -8.73
CA THR A 49 7.73 7.12 -9.31
C THR A 49 6.66 6.51 -8.42
N LEU A 50 5.69 7.32 -8.01
CA LEU A 50 4.51 6.83 -7.30
C LEU A 50 3.34 6.79 -8.26
N HIS A 51 2.85 5.58 -8.52
CA HIS A 51 1.77 5.33 -9.46
C HIS A 51 0.45 5.13 -8.71
N SER A 52 -0.64 5.71 -9.23
CA SER A 52 -1.98 5.55 -8.68
C SER A 52 -3.01 5.48 -9.80
N ASP A 53 -4.26 5.20 -9.46
CA ASP A 53 -5.38 5.42 -10.36
C ASP A 53 -5.71 6.93 -10.43
N GLN A 54 -6.79 7.29 -11.12
CA GLN A 54 -7.21 8.69 -11.27
C GLN A 54 -8.18 9.14 -10.17
N GLY A 55 -8.14 8.55 -8.99
CA GLY A 55 -8.96 8.96 -7.86
C GLY A 55 -8.77 10.45 -7.54
N TRP A 56 -9.83 11.09 -7.03
CA TRP A 56 -9.81 12.54 -6.78
C TRP A 56 -8.71 12.95 -5.80
N GLN A 57 -8.35 12.08 -4.85
CA GLN A 57 -7.31 12.36 -3.85
C GLN A 57 -5.95 12.63 -4.51
N TYR A 58 -5.67 11.89 -5.58
CA TYR A 58 -4.37 11.94 -6.27
C TYR A 58 -4.27 13.12 -7.24
N GLN A 59 -5.40 13.80 -7.49
CA GLN A 59 -5.46 14.99 -8.34
C GLN A 59 -5.42 16.29 -7.54
N MET A 60 -5.42 16.20 -6.21
CA MET A 60 -5.34 17.38 -5.33
C MET A 60 -3.97 18.03 -5.41
N LYS A 61 -3.95 19.35 -5.44
CA LYS A 61 -2.70 20.13 -5.51
C LYS A 61 -1.78 19.84 -4.33
N GLN A 62 -2.33 19.64 -3.13
CA GLN A 62 -1.53 19.33 -1.95
C GLN A 62 -0.81 18.00 -2.12
N TYR A 63 -1.47 16.97 -2.69
CA TYR A 63 -0.85 15.69 -2.98
C TYR A 63 0.32 15.85 -3.95
N GLN A 64 0.09 16.56 -5.04
CA GLN A 64 1.11 16.81 -6.06
C GLN A 64 2.30 17.58 -5.48
N TYR A 65 2.03 18.55 -4.63
CA TYR A 65 3.05 19.35 -3.97
C TYR A 65 3.92 18.51 -3.04
N LEU A 66 3.30 17.62 -2.23
CA LEU A 66 4.04 16.74 -1.32
C LEU A 66 4.99 15.81 -2.07
N LEU A 67 4.55 15.26 -3.20
CA LEU A 67 5.41 14.41 -4.02
C LEU A 67 6.56 15.20 -4.62
N LYS A 68 6.28 16.38 -5.16
CA LYS A 68 7.29 17.24 -5.77
C LYS A 68 8.37 17.64 -4.76
N GLU A 69 7.97 18.02 -3.55
CA GLU A 69 8.93 18.37 -2.50
C GLU A 69 9.84 17.22 -2.12
N LYS A 70 9.31 15.99 -2.13
CA LYS A 70 10.09 14.80 -1.81
C LYS A 70 10.98 14.35 -2.98
N GLY A 71 10.77 14.91 -4.18
CA GLY A 71 11.47 14.49 -5.38
C GLY A 71 10.91 13.22 -5.99
N ILE A 72 9.62 12.98 -5.82
CA ILE A 72 8.93 11.80 -6.34
C ILE A 72 8.12 12.20 -7.57
N ILE A 73 8.22 11.40 -8.63
CA ILE A 73 7.49 11.59 -9.87
C ILE A 73 6.09 10.99 -9.71
N GLN A 74 5.07 11.78 -10.04
CA GLN A 74 3.70 11.29 -10.01
C GLN A 74 3.33 10.64 -11.34
N SER A 75 2.69 9.46 -11.27
CA SER A 75 2.15 8.76 -12.43
C SER A 75 0.73 8.31 -12.11
N MET A 76 -0.14 8.32 -13.10
CA MET A 76 -1.51 7.82 -12.96
C MET A 76 -1.83 6.87 -14.10
N SER A 77 -2.59 5.80 -13.79
CA SER A 77 -3.08 4.90 -14.81
C SER A 77 -4.10 5.60 -15.70
N ARG A 78 -4.20 5.14 -16.94
CA ARG A 78 -5.22 5.63 -17.85
C ARG A 78 -6.61 5.28 -17.31
N LYS A 79 -7.58 6.15 -17.56
CA LYS A 79 -8.95 5.93 -17.16
C LYS A 79 -9.45 4.58 -17.70
N GLY A 80 -9.93 3.71 -16.81
CA GLY A 80 -10.45 2.40 -17.19
C GLY A 80 -9.40 1.33 -17.47
N ASN A 81 -8.12 1.60 -17.29
CA ASN A 81 -7.05 0.60 -17.50
C ASN A 81 -6.66 -0.04 -16.17
N CYS A 82 -7.28 -1.16 -15.83
CA CYS A 82 -7.03 -1.89 -14.59
C CYS A 82 -5.71 -2.67 -14.57
N LEU A 83 -5.07 -2.91 -15.72
CA LEU A 83 -3.80 -3.65 -15.78
C LEU A 83 -2.66 -2.89 -15.07
N ASP A 84 -2.71 -1.55 -15.08
CA ASP A 84 -1.71 -0.71 -14.44
C ASP A 84 -1.70 -0.87 -12.92
N ASN A 85 -2.76 -1.44 -12.32
CA ASN A 85 -2.91 -1.58 -10.87
C ASN A 85 -2.98 -3.05 -10.43
N ALA A 86 -2.53 -3.99 -11.28
CA ALA A 86 -2.68 -5.42 -11.02
C ALA A 86 -2.00 -5.87 -9.72
N ILE A 87 -0.83 -5.32 -9.38
CA ILE A 87 -0.08 -5.70 -8.17
C ILE A 87 -0.86 -5.31 -6.91
N ILE A 88 -1.40 -4.08 -6.86
CA ILE A 88 -2.16 -3.63 -5.70
C ILE A 88 -3.50 -4.37 -5.59
N GLU A 89 -4.14 -4.67 -6.71
CA GLU A 89 -5.37 -5.47 -6.73
C GLU A 89 -5.12 -6.89 -6.23
N ASN A 90 -3.99 -7.48 -6.59
CA ASN A 90 -3.57 -8.79 -6.09
C ASN A 90 -3.42 -8.77 -4.56
N PHE A 91 -2.82 -7.73 -4.01
CA PHE A 91 -2.71 -7.57 -2.57
C PHE A 91 -4.09 -7.55 -1.91
N PHE A 92 -5.02 -6.73 -2.44
CA PHE A 92 -6.38 -6.66 -1.88
C PHE A 92 -7.10 -8.01 -1.97
N GLY A 93 -6.95 -8.72 -3.08
CA GLY A 93 -7.54 -10.04 -3.24
C GLY A 93 -6.98 -11.04 -2.22
N THR A 94 -5.68 -11.02 -1.99
CA THR A 94 -5.02 -11.87 -1.03
C THR A 94 -5.48 -11.56 0.41
N LEU A 95 -5.56 -10.28 0.76
CA LEU A 95 -6.06 -9.84 2.06
C LEU A 95 -7.49 -10.34 2.29
N LYS A 96 -8.36 -10.20 1.31
CA LYS A 96 -9.76 -10.64 1.43
C LYS A 96 -9.85 -12.14 1.60
N SER A 97 -9.14 -12.92 0.80
CA SER A 97 -9.22 -14.38 0.86
C SER A 97 -8.56 -14.95 2.10
N GLU A 98 -7.52 -14.35 2.63
CA GLU A 98 -6.79 -14.87 3.79
C GLU A 98 -7.28 -14.29 5.12
N LEU A 99 -8.05 -13.21 5.12
CA LEU A 99 -8.54 -12.60 6.34
C LEU A 99 -10.06 -12.47 6.37
N PHE A 100 -10.66 -11.76 5.41
CA PHE A 100 -12.08 -11.41 5.45
C PHE A 100 -13.01 -12.60 5.29
N TYR A 101 -12.67 -13.57 4.43
CA TYR A 101 -13.54 -14.72 4.17
C TYR A 101 -13.40 -15.81 5.22
N ILE A 102 -12.37 -15.74 6.05
CA ILE A 102 -12.08 -16.76 7.07
C ILE A 102 -12.58 -16.35 8.44
N LYS A 103 -12.50 -15.06 8.79
CA LYS A 103 -12.86 -14.53 10.10
C LYS A 103 -14.05 -13.60 10.05
N LYS A 104 -14.85 -13.63 11.12
CA LYS A 104 -15.91 -12.65 11.37
C LYS A 104 -15.43 -11.66 12.41
N PHE A 105 -15.74 -10.37 12.21
CA PHE A 105 -15.30 -9.30 13.08
C PHE A 105 -16.51 -8.68 13.77
N ARG A 106 -16.41 -8.49 15.09
CA ARG A 106 -17.48 -7.95 15.92
C ARG A 106 -17.48 -6.43 15.92
N THR A 107 -16.28 -5.83 15.85
CA THR A 107 -16.11 -4.36 15.92
C THR A 107 -15.13 -3.89 14.86
N ILE A 108 -15.19 -2.59 14.54
CA ILE A 108 -14.22 -1.94 13.67
C ILE A 108 -12.81 -2.00 14.26
N GLU A 109 -12.70 -1.85 15.58
CA GLU A 109 -11.38 -1.91 16.24
C GLU A 109 -10.75 -3.30 16.12
N GLU A 110 -11.53 -4.34 16.26
CA GLU A 110 -11.05 -5.72 16.03
C GLU A 110 -10.56 -5.88 14.59
N LEU A 111 -11.32 -5.39 13.62
CA LEU A 111 -10.94 -5.46 12.22
C LEU A 111 -9.64 -4.68 11.94
N LYS A 112 -9.50 -3.47 12.49
CA LYS A 112 -8.28 -2.68 12.34
C LYS A 112 -7.06 -3.43 12.87
N ASN A 113 -7.18 -4.02 14.06
CA ASN A 113 -6.09 -4.77 14.67
C ASN A 113 -5.71 -6.00 13.83
N GLU A 114 -6.68 -6.72 13.31
CA GLU A 114 -6.42 -7.89 12.48
C GLU A 114 -5.77 -7.51 11.16
N ILE A 115 -6.15 -6.40 10.55
CA ILE A 115 -5.50 -5.90 9.32
C ILE A 115 -4.05 -5.51 9.61
N LYS A 116 -3.78 -4.82 10.72
CA LYS A 116 -2.41 -4.46 11.11
C LYS A 116 -1.54 -5.70 11.27
N GLN A 117 -2.04 -6.71 11.98
CA GLN A 117 -1.33 -7.97 12.18
C GLN A 117 -1.13 -8.70 10.86
N TYR A 118 -2.13 -8.68 9.99
CA TYR A 118 -2.02 -9.33 8.68
C TYR A 118 -0.96 -8.67 7.81
N ILE A 119 -0.91 -7.34 7.76
CA ILE A 119 0.08 -6.63 6.94
C ILE A 119 1.49 -6.89 7.48
N ASP A 120 1.67 -6.95 8.79
CA ASP A 120 2.94 -7.30 9.39
C ASP A 120 3.38 -8.72 8.98
N TYR A 121 2.48 -9.69 9.08
CA TYR A 121 2.70 -11.05 8.61
C TYR A 121 3.01 -11.08 7.11
N TYR A 122 2.22 -10.35 6.30
CA TYR A 122 2.39 -10.29 4.85
C TYR A 122 3.80 -9.81 4.48
N ASN A 123 4.26 -8.75 5.11
CA ASN A 123 5.57 -8.17 4.82
C ASN A 123 6.73 -9.05 5.27
N ASN A 124 6.62 -9.64 6.46
CA ASN A 124 7.76 -10.29 7.12
C ASN A 124 7.80 -11.80 6.93
N ASP A 125 6.66 -12.46 6.85
CA ASP A 125 6.58 -13.91 6.97
C ASP A 125 5.88 -14.62 5.81
N ARG A 126 4.95 -13.93 5.12
CA ARG A 126 4.18 -14.57 4.06
C ARG A 126 5.05 -14.78 2.82
N ILE A 127 5.31 -16.04 2.50
CA ILE A 127 6.11 -16.37 1.31
C ILE A 127 5.27 -16.22 0.05
N LYS A 128 5.93 -15.84 -1.05
CA LYS A 128 5.30 -15.69 -2.36
C LYS A 128 6.15 -16.44 -3.39
N SER A 129 5.49 -17.23 -4.24
CA SER A 129 6.20 -18.03 -5.26
C SER A 129 6.96 -17.15 -6.24
N ASN A 130 6.40 -15.98 -6.61
CA ASN A 130 7.05 -15.04 -7.53
C ASN A 130 8.16 -14.21 -6.89
N LEU A 131 8.40 -14.38 -5.58
CA LEU A 131 9.51 -13.77 -4.86
C LEU A 131 10.49 -14.85 -4.36
N ASN A 132 10.75 -15.85 -5.17
CA ASN A 132 11.62 -16.98 -4.86
C ASN A 132 11.24 -17.65 -3.53
N LYS A 133 9.94 -17.76 -3.25
CA LYS A 133 9.40 -18.35 -2.02
C LYS A 133 9.87 -17.62 -0.76
N MET A 134 10.08 -16.31 -0.87
CA MET A 134 10.42 -15.43 0.25
C MET A 134 9.28 -14.48 0.56
N SER A 135 9.26 -13.93 1.78
CA SER A 135 8.41 -12.79 2.09
C SER A 135 8.94 -11.53 1.44
N PRO A 136 8.12 -10.48 1.28
CA PRO A 136 8.58 -9.22 0.68
C PRO A 136 9.85 -8.66 1.32
N ILE A 137 9.91 -8.57 2.64
CA ILE A 137 11.09 -8.00 3.33
C ILE A 137 12.31 -8.87 3.14
N LYS A 138 12.16 -10.20 3.24
CA LYS A 138 13.29 -11.13 3.04
C LYS A 138 13.79 -11.09 1.61
N TYR A 139 12.89 -10.94 0.62
CA TYR A 139 13.28 -10.81 -0.78
C TYR A 139 14.14 -9.57 -1.00
N ARG A 140 13.73 -8.42 -0.45
CA ARG A 140 14.52 -7.19 -0.54
C ARG A 140 15.91 -7.37 0.07
N ALA A 141 15.97 -7.91 1.29
CA ALA A 141 17.24 -8.13 1.97
C ALA A 141 18.17 -9.04 1.16
N HIS A 142 17.63 -10.11 0.58
CA HIS A 142 18.40 -11.04 -0.24
C HIS A 142 19.04 -10.35 -1.46
N TYR A 143 18.29 -9.51 -2.17
CA TYR A 143 18.77 -8.88 -3.40
C TYR A 143 19.62 -7.64 -3.18
N TYR A 144 19.53 -7.00 -2.03
CA TYR A 144 20.35 -5.82 -1.72
C TYR A 144 21.60 -6.11 -0.89
N GLN A 145 21.81 -7.35 -0.49
CA GLN A 145 23.00 -7.74 0.26
C GLN A 145 24.21 -8.08 -0.65
N ASN A 146 24.02 -8.04 -1.94
CA ASN A 146 25.09 -8.40 -2.90
C ASN A 146 25.64 -7.18 -3.58
#